data_f6dd8e92bd73d56082d268a5099abd36
#
_entry.id   f6dd8e92bd73d56082d268a5099abd36
#
_cell.length_a   1.000
_cell.length_b   1.000
_cell.length_c   1.000
_cell.angle_alpha   90.00
_cell.angle_beta   90.00
_cell.angle_gamma   90.00
#
_symmetry.space_group_name_H-M   'P 1'
#
loop_
_entity.id
_entity.type
_entity.pdbx_description
1 polymer ?
#
loop_
_entity_poly.entity_id
_entity_poly.type
_entity_poly.pdbx_seq_one_letter_code
_entity_poly.pdbx_strand_id
1 'polypeptide(L)'
;DKTTLSFVKVTENYLNQVYQTYADEVKRRNENDGKIIIPNVIIKGKTENFHFQNVEVTAHNLRAEMFQPDVITAIDTILSLGEAGLLSYDLQWYESIGTAGLVKSYWVERINQDKSEGRCGFVYEAGDELFRFFKGNHNHIPSDIRVINSPAYLEYFWICI
;
A
#
# COMPACT_ATOMS: atom_id res chain seq x y z
N ASP A 1 -10.54 40.02 -5.51
CA ASP A 1 -9.30 40.51 -6.11
C ASP A 1 -8.73 39.43 -7.05
N LYS A 2 -7.89 39.80 -7.99
CA LYS A 2 -7.36 38.86 -9.00
C LYS A 2 -6.59 37.68 -8.40
N THR A 3 -5.88 37.88 -7.32
CA THR A 3 -5.13 36.84 -6.61
C THR A 3 -6.06 35.79 -6.00
N THR A 4 -7.14 36.26 -5.35
CA THR A 4 -8.14 35.37 -4.77
C THR A 4 -8.85 34.55 -5.85
N LEU A 5 -9.25 35.18 -6.97
CA LEU A 5 -9.86 34.47 -8.10
C LEU A 5 -8.93 33.43 -8.72
N SER A 6 -7.62 33.72 -8.85
CA SER A 6 -6.63 32.77 -9.35
C SER A 6 -6.48 31.58 -8.42
N PHE A 7 -6.44 31.82 -7.11
CA PHE A 7 -6.37 30.76 -6.12
C PHE A 7 -7.60 29.84 -6.17
N VAL A 8 -8.80 30.41 -6.22
CA VAL A 8 -10.06 29.66 -6.33
C VAL A 8 -10.04 28.77 -7.57
N LYS A 9 -9.67 29.32 -8.75
CA LYS A 9 -9.57 28.53 -9.99
C LYS A 9 -8.59 27.37 -9.90
N VAL A 10 -7.42 27.57 -9.33
CA VAL A 10 -6.42 26.51 -9.13
C VAL A 10 -6.97 25.42 -8.23
N THR A 11 -7.66 25.80 -7.15
CA THR A 11 -8.28 24.86 -6.22
C THR A 11 -9.39 24.05 -6.89
N GLU A 12 -10.28 24.71 -7.65
CA GLU A 12 -11.33 24.03 -8.40
C GLU A 12 -10.76 23.04 -9.42
N ASN A 13 -9.73 23.43 -10.17
CA ASN A 13 -9.08 22.55 -11.13
C ASN A 13 -8.45 21.33 -10.43
N TYR A 14 -7.79 21.54 -9.31
CA TYR A 14 -7.22 20.46 -8.52
C TYR A 14 -8.29 19.49 -8.02
N LEU A 15 -9.38 20.00 -7.44
CA LEU A 15 -10.50 19.18 -6.97
C LEU A 15 -11.14 18.39 -8.11
N ASN A 16 -11.33 19.00 -9.27
CA ASN A 16 -11.86 18.31 -10.44
C ASN A 16 -10.95 17.17 -10.90
N GLN A 17 -9.64 17.36 -10.89
CA GLN A 17 -8.68 16.30 -11.19
C GLN A 17 -8.76 15.15 -10.17
N VAL A 18 -8.87 15.47 -8.89
CA VAL A 18 -9.03 14.46 -7.83
C VAL A 18 -10.32 13.67 -8.04
N TYR A 19 -11.45 14.34 -8.27
CA TYR A 19 -12.73 13.67 -8.53
C TYR A 19 -12.68 12.78 -9.78
N GLN A 20 -12.06 13.26 -10.85
CA GLN A 20 -11.90 12.46 -12.06
C GLN A 20 -11.03 11.22 -11.81
N THR A 21 -9.94 11.37 -11.08
CA THR A 21 -9.07 10.25 -10.71
C THR A 21 -9.81 9.19 -9.91
N TYR A 22 -10.63 9.57 -8.93
CA TYR A 22 -11.47 8.63 -8.19
C TYR A 22 -12.50 7.94 -9.08
N ALA A 23 -13.14 8.67 -9.99
CA ALA A 23 -14.10 8.09 -10.93
C ALA A 23 -13.44 7.06 -11.85
N ASP A 24 -12.25 7.37 -12.34
CA ASP A 24 -11.45 6.46 -13.17
C ASP A 24 -11.02 5.21 -12.38
N GLU A 25 -10.69 5.35 -11.11
CA GLU A 25 -10.38 4.22 -10.22
C GLU A 25 -11.58 3.31 -9.99
N VAL A 26 -12.73 3.87 -9.67
CA VAL A 26 -13.98 3.11 -9.50
C VAL A 26 -14.28 2.33 -10.76
N LYS A 27 -14.17 2.98 -11.93
CA LYS A 27 -14.36 2.34 -13.23
C LYS A 27 -13.38 1.17 -13.43
N ARG A 28 -12.10 1.41 -13.24
CA ARG A 28 -11.04 0.39 -13.38
C ARG A 28 -11.26 -0.80 -12.47
N ARG A 29 -11.61 -0.55 -11.20
CA ARG A 29 -11.91 -1.62 -10.24
C ARG A 29 -13.12 -2.44 -10.66
N ASN A 30 -14.17 -1.80 -11.14
CA ASN A 30 -15.37 -2.49 -11.65
C ASN A 30 -15.03 -3.35 -12.87
N GLU A 31 -14.21 -2.85 -13.79
CA GLU A 31 -13.73 -3.59 -14.96
C GLU A 31 -12.82 -4.78 -14.59
N ASN A 32 -12.16 -4.73 -13.44
CA ASN A 32 -11.27 -5.77 -12.93
C ASN A 32 -11.87 -6.59 -11.76
N ASP A 33 -13.19 -6.69 -11.67
CA ASP A 33 -13.88 -7.45 -10.62
C ASP A 33 -13.49 -7.03 -9.19
N GLY A 34 -13.31 -5.73 -8.97
CA GLY A 34 -12.93 -5.17 -7.67
C GLY A 34 -11.45 -5.24 -7.33
N LYS A 35 -10.62 -5.75 -8.24
CA LYS A 35 -9.17 -5.85 -8.06
C LYS A 35 -8.45 -4.56 -8.41
N ILE A 36 -7.27 -4.37 -7.82
CA ILE A 36 -6.29 -3.37 -8.24
C ILE A 36 -5.15 -4.09 -8.94
N ILE A 37 -4.66 -3.52 -10.04
CA ILE A 37 -3.47 -4.02 -10.74
C ILE A 37 -2.32 -3.07 -10.44
N ILE A 38 -1.28 -3.59 -9.77
CA ILE A 38 -0.07 -2.83 -9.46
C ILE A 38 0.98 -3.16 -10.53
N PRO A 39 1.41 -2.18 -11.34
CA PRO A 39 2.37 -2.42 -12.42
C PRO A 39 3.69 -3.00 -11.95
N ASN A 40 4.19 -2.53 -10.80
CA ASN A 40 5.47 -2.95 -10.24
C ASN A 40 5.35 -3.20 -8.75
N VAL A 41 5.59 -4.44 -8.35
CA VAL A 41 5.76 -4.83 -6.95
C VAL A 41 7.18 -5.31 -6.75
N ILE A 42 7.92 -4.64 -5.87
CA ILE A 42 9.34 -4.92 -5.62
C ILE A 42 9.48 -5.39 -4.18
N ILE A 43 10.20 -6.48 -3.99
CA ILE A 43 10.55 -6.99 -2.66
C ILE A 43 12.07 -7.10 -2.60
N LYS A 44 12.68 -6.30 -1.73
CA LYS A 44 14.10 -6.33 -1.45
C LYS A 44 14.32 -6.94 -0.08
N GLY A 45 14.53 -8.24 -0.05
CA GLY A 45 14.75 -8.99 1.18
C GLY A 45 16.20 -8.95 1.67
N LYS A 46 16.45 -9.67 2.76
CA LYS A 46 17.79 -9.89 3.30
C LYS A 46 18.60 -10.81 2.38
N THR A 47 17.97 -11.88 1.89
CA THR A 47 18.61 -12.94 1.08
C THR A 47 18.08 -13.02 -0.34
N GLU A 48 16.89 -12.52 -0.61
CA GLU A 48 16.19 -12.64 -1.88
C GLU A 48 15.57 -11.32 -2.30
N ASN A 49 15.60 -11.05 -3.62
CA ASN A 49 14.94 -9.91 -4.23
C ASN A 49 13.97 -10.38 -5.30
N PHE A 50 12.79 -9.76 -5.36
CA PHE A 50 11.76 -10.08 -6.35
C PHE A 50 11.27 -8.81 -7.03
N HIS A 51 10.88 -8.95 -8.29
CA HIS A 51 10.16 -7.93 -9.04
C HIS A 51 8.99 -8.61 -9.74
N PHE A 52 7.79 -8.34 -9.28
CA PHE A 52 6.55 -8.83 -9.90
C PHE A 52 5.91 -7.71 -10.70
N GLN A 53 5.44 -8.02 -11.90
CA GLN A 53 4.78 -7.07 -12.78
C GLN A 53 3.28 -7.37 -12.88
N ASN A 54 2.48 -6.31 -12.99
CA ASN A 54 1.03 -6.40 -13.18
C ASN A 54 0.36 -7.32 -12.14
N VAL A 55 0.63 -7.06 -10.88
CA VAL A 55 0.11 -7.86 -9.76
C VAL A 55 -1.35 -7.53 -9.53
N GLU A 56 -2.21 -8.52 -9.63
CA GLU A 56 -3.62 -8.39 -9.24
C GLU A 56 -3.75 -8.49 -7.72
N VAL A 57 -4.30 -7.46 -7.10
CA VAL A 57 -4.49 -7.36 -5.65
C VAL A 57 -5.96 -7.30 -5.32
N THR A 58 -6.39 -8.18 -4.41
CA THR A 58 -7.76 -8.24 -3.88
C THR A 58 -7.78 -7.88 -2.40
N ALA A 59 -8.94 -7.44 -1.91
CA ALA A 59 -9.14 -7.19 -0.49
C ALA A 59 -9.23 -8.51 0.31
N HIS A 60 -8.60 -8.53 1.47
CA HIS A 60 -8.65 -9.66 2.41
C HIS A 60 -9.40 -9.33 3.72
N ASN A 61 -9.86 -8.09 3.85
CA ASN A 61 -10.68 -7.62 4.97
C ASN A 61 -10.03 -7.87 6.35
N LEU A 62 -8.71 -7.75 6.45
CA LEU A 62 -7.98 -7.95 7.70
C LEU A 62 -8.40 -6.99 8.82
N ARG A 63 -8.84 -5.79 8.44
CA ARG A 63 -9.21 -4.73 9.38
C ARG A 63 -10.71 -4.40 9.23
N ALA A 64 -11.54 -5.43 9.29
CA ALA A 64 -12.99 -5.30 9.15
C ALA A 64 -13.63 -4.42 10.24
N GLU A 65 -12.98 -4.28 11.39
CA GLU A 65 -13.40 -3.37 12.45
C GLU A 65 -13.21 -1.88 12.09
N MET A 66 -12.38 -1.61 11.10
CA MET A 66 -11.97 -0.25 10.70
C MET A 66 -12.49 0.15 9.32
N PHE A 67 -12.50 -0.78 8.38
CA PHE A 67 -12.83 -0.52 6.98
C PHE A 67 -14.10 -1.24 6.52
N GLN A 68 -14.78 -0.63 5.58
CA GLN A 68 -15.85 -1.29 4.84
C GLN A 68 -15.29 -2.51 4.07
N PRO A 69 -16.14 -3.53 3.79
CA PRO A 69 -15.73 -4.64 2.96
C PRO A 69 -15.13 -4.18 1.62
N ASP A 70 -14.18 -4.95 1.11
CA ASP A 70 -13.53 -4.75 -0.19
C ASP A 70 -12.61 -3.54 -0.30
N VAL A 71 -12.27 -2.90 0.82
CA VAL A 71 -11.19 -1.91 0.87
C VAL A 71 -9.85 -2.63 0.79
N ILE A 72 -9.03 -2.23 -0.18
CA ILE A 72 -7.70 -2.81 -0.40
C ILE A 72 -6.66 -1.96 0.34
N THR A 73 -5.80 -2.63 1.08
CA THR A 73 -4.69 -2.01 1.80
C THR A 73 -3.34 -2.50 1.26
N ALA A 74 -2.27 -1.84 1.62
CA ALA A 74 -0.93 -2.18 1.11
C ALA A 74 -0.53 -3.63 1.44
N ILE A 75 -0.91 -4.15 2.60
CA ILE A 75 -0.61 -5.52 3.00
C ILE A 75 -1.33 -6.56 2.12
N ASP A 76 -2.48 -6.21 1.54
CA ASP A 76 -3.21 -7.10 0.63
C ASP A 76 -2.38 -7.51 -0.58
N THR A 77 -1.38 -6.73 -0.95
CA THR A 77 -0.44 -7.08 -2.02
C THR A 77 0.36 -8.34 -1.67
N ILE A 78 0.88 -8.42 -0.45
CA ILE A 78 1.61 -9.61 0.01
C ILE A 78 0.68 -10.82 0.10
N LEU A 79 -0.53 -10.62 0.62
CA LEU A 79 -1.52 -11.68 0.74
C LEU A 79 -1.92 -12.21 -0.66
N SER A 80 -2.12 -11.32 -1.61
CA SER A 80 -2.46 -11.69 -2.99
C SER A 80 -1.33 -12.45 -3.70
N LEU A 81 -0.08 -12.05 -3.48
CA LEU A 81 1.09 -12.77 -3.99
C LEU A 81 1.20 -14.17 -3.38
N GLY A 82 0.88 -14.29 -2.08
CA GLY A 82 0.83 -15.58 -1.40
C GLY A 82 -0.26 -16.51 -1.95
N GLU A 83 -1.47 -16.00 -2.17
CA GLU A 83 -2.56 -16.74 -2.79
C GLU A 83 -2.24 -17.20 -4.20
N ALA A 84 -1.52 -16.39 -4.98
CA ALA A 84 -1.05 -16.74 -6.31
C ALA A 84 0.10 -17.75 -6.29
N GLY A 85 0.59 -18.15 -5.12
CA GLY A 85 1.70 -19.11 -4.99
C GLY A 85 3.07 -18.54 -5.36
N LEU A 86 3.20 -17.22 -5.45
CA LEU A 86 4.43 -16.55 -5.87
C LEU A 86 5.42 -16.31 -4.71
N LEU A 87 4.93 -16.31 -3.48
CA LEU A 87 5.72 -16.23 -2.26
C LEU A 87 4.97 -16.87 -1.09
N SER A 88 5.68 -17.09 0.01
CA SER A 88 5.09 -17.42 1.30
C SER A 88 5.37 -16.30 2.29
N TYR A 89 4.49 -16.13 3.26
CA TYR A 89 4.61 -15.06 4.24
C TYR A 89 4.04 -15.48 5.60
N ASP A 90 4.43 -14.76 6.65
CA ASP A 90 3.78 -14.77 7.95
C ASP A 90 3.44 -13.33 8.36
N LEU A 91 2.29 -13.17 9.02
CA LEU A 91 1.88 -11.92 9.64
C LEU A 91 2.01 -12.03 11.15
N GLN A 92 2.35 -10.92 11.79
CA GLN A 92 2.38 -10.78 13.24
C GLN A 92 1.56 -9.56 13.65
N TRP A 93 0.70 -9.73 14.65
CA TRP A 93 0.01 -8.62 15.30
C TRP A 93 0.92 -7.97 16.34
N TYR A 94 0.99 -6.65 16.31
CA TYR A 94 1.69 -5.85 17.31
C TYR A 94 0.75 -4.82 17.94
N GLU A 95 0.64 -4.84 19.27
CA GLU A 95 -0.04 -3.79 20.02
C GLU A 95 0.79 -2.52 20.07
N SER A 96 2.11 -2.67 20.21
CA SER A 96 3.09 -1.58 20.24
C SER A 96 4.43 -2.03 19.68
N ILE A 97 5.23 -1.09 19.18
CA ILE A 97 6.58 -1.35 18.69
C ILE A 97 7.55 -0.42 19.40
N GLY A 98 8.44 -1.01 20.22
CA GLY A 98 9.47 -0.29 20.95
C GLY A 98 8.88 0.83 21.81
N THR A 99 9.40 2.05 21.62
CA THR A 99 8.92 3.27 22.28
C THR A 99 7.85 4.02 21.47
N ALA A 100 7.46 3.51 20.32
CA ALA A 100 6.60 4.21 19.35
C ALA A 100 5.11 4.23 19.72
N GLY A 101 4.73 3.75 20.91
CA GLY A 101 3.36 3.75 21.36
C GLY A 101 2.49 2.64 20.73
N LEU A 102 1.19 2.82 20.77
CA LEU A 102 0.22 1.83 20.28
C LEU A 102 0.20 1.82 18.75
N VAL A 103 0.53 0.69 18.15
CA VAL A 103 0.49 0.47 16.69
C VAL A 103 -0.78 -0.25 16.28
N LYS A 104 -1.18 -1.27 17.06
CA LYS A 104 -2.37 -2.10 16.83
C LYS A 104 -2.56 -2.50 15.38
N SER A 105 -1.60 -3.23 14.85
CA SER A 105 -1.59 -3.58 13.42
C SER A 105 -0.88 -4.89 13.14
N TYR A 106 -1.22 -5.47 11.99
CA TYR A 106 -0.47 -6.60 11.43
C TYR A 106 0.75 -6.09 10.68
N TRP A 107 1.83 -6.84 10.81
CA TRP A 107 3.08 -6.62 10.10
C TRP A 107 3.46 -7.87 9.32
N VAL A 108 4.11 -7.66 8.19
CA VAL A 108 4.71 -8.74 7.43
C VAL A 108 5.98 -9.17 8.17
N GLU A 109 5.87 -10.26 8.93
CA GLU A 109 6.94 -10.78 9.78
C GLU A 109 7.98 -11.56 8.96
N ARG A 110 7.53 -12.22 7.90
CA ARG A 110 8.36 -13.05 7.04
C ARG A 110 7.89 -12.97 5.60
N ILE A 111 8.84 -12.96 4.67
CA ILE A 111 8.62 -13.23 3.25
C ILE A 111 9.64 -14.29 2.84
N ASN A 112 9.14 -15.44 2.41
CA ASN A 112 9.95 -16.64 2.11
C ASN A 112 10.88 -16.98 3.29
N GLN A 113 12.20 -16.94 3.10
CA GLN A 113 13.19 -17.27 4.13
C GLN A 113 13.55 -16.09 5.04
N ASP A 114 13.22 -14.87 4.62
CA ASP A 114 13.60 -13.66 5.36
C ASP A 114 12.55 -13.35 6.43
N LYS A 115 12.90 -13.66 7.68
CA LYS A 115 12.06 -13.43 8.86
C LYS A 115 12.64 -12.32 9.72
N SER A 116 11.78 -11.44 10.23
CA SER A 116 12.16 -10.38 11.16
C SER A 116 12.96 -10.92 12.33
N GLU A 117 14.06 -10.27 12.65
CA GLU A 117 14.96 -10.66 13.74
C GLU A 117 15.57 -9.42 14.41
N GLY A 118 15.57 -9.40 15.75
CA GLY A 118 16.13 -8.29 16.50
C GLY A 118 15.47 -6.95 16.13
N ARG A 119 16.27 -6.05 15.56
CA ARG A 119 15.80 -4.74 15.10
C ARG A 119 15.68 -4.67 13.57
N CYS A 120 15.66 -5.82 12.90
CA CYS A 120 15.59 -5.93 11.46
C CYS A 120 14.24 -6.52 11.02
N GLY A 121 13.72 -6.05 9.92
CA GLY A 121 12.48 -6.56 9.36
C GLY A 121 12.06 -5.83 8.09
N PHE A 122 10.86 -6.16 7.60
CA PHE A 122 10.30 -5.53 6.42
C PHE A 122 9.57 -4.24 6.75
N VAL A 123 9.82 -3.24 5.95
CA VAL A 123 9.05 -1.99 5.83
C VAL A 123 8.59 -1.82 4.40
N TYR A 124 7.75 -0.84 4.11
CA TYR A 124 7.21 -0.68 2.76
C TYR A 124 7.13 0.79 2.33
N GLU A 125 7.06 0.97 1.03
CA GLU A 125 6.66 2.22 0.37
C GLU A 125 5.62 1.92 -0.70
N ALA A 126 4.70 2.84 -0.91
CA ALA A 126 3.73 2.76 -1.99
C ALA A 126 3.62 4.11 -2.70
N GLY A 127 3.67 4.08 -4.03
CA GLY A 127 3.43 5.24 -4.87
C GLY A 127 2.06 5.13 -5.52
N ASP A 128 1.13 5.98 -5.14
CA ASP A 128 -0.20 6.03 -5.73
C ASP A 128 -0.21 6.90 -6.98
N GLU A 129 -0.92 6.47 -8.02
CA GLU A 129 -1.08 7.22 -9.25
C GLU A 129 -1.69 8.60 -8.99
N LEU A 130 -2.60 8.70 -8.03
CA LEU A 130 -3.19 9.94 -7.58
C LEU A 130 -2.16 10.94 -7.05
N PHE A 131 -1.10 10.45 -6.41
CA PHE A 131 -0.05 11.24 -5.79
C PHE A 131 1.34 10.95 -6.37
N ARG A 132 1.40 10.62 -7.66
CA ARG A 132 2.65 10.23 -8.35
C ARG A 132 3.80 11.24 -8.26
N PHE A 133 3.49 12.50 -7.97
CA PHE A 133 4.49 13.55 -7.80
C PHE A 133 5.13 13.55 -6.41
N PHE A 134 4.55 12.86 -5.46
CA PHE A 134 5.06 12.72 -4.09
C PHE A 134 5.87 11.44 -3.95
N LYS A 135 6.93 11.33 -4.75
CA LYS A 135 7.84 10.18 -4.67
C LYS A 135 8.57 10.14 -3.33
N GLY A 136 8.78 8.94 -2.80
CA GLY A 136 9.55 8.74 -1.59
C GLY A 136 8.82 9.14 -0.31
N ASN A 137 7.49 9.18 -0.34
CA ASN A 137 6.71 9.31 0.87
C ASN A 137 6.91 8.07 1.72
N HIS A 138 7.76 8.18 2.72
CA HIS A 138 7.89 7.16 3.74
C HIS A 138 6.57 7.00 4.46
N ASN A 139 6.00 5.83 4.32
CA ASN A 139 4.75 5.52 4.99
C ASN A 139 5.03 5.12 6.43
N HIS A 140 4.75 6.04 7.34
CA HIS A 140 4.74 5.75 8.76
C HIS A 140 3.43 5.06 9.19
N ILE A 141 2.49 4.89 8.27
CA ILE A 141 1.23 4.20 8.49
C ILE A 141 1.46 2.70 8.29
N PRO A 142 1.02 1.83 9.21
CA PRO A 142 1.10 0.39 9.01
C PRO A 142 0.45 -0.07 7.71
N SER A 143 1.01 -1.08 7.07
CA SER A 143 0.58 -1.52 5.74
C SER A 143 -0.83 -2.11 5.69
N ASP A 144 -1.35 -2.60 6.80
CA ASP A 144 -2.72 -3.09 6.93
C ASP A 144 -3.76 -1.98 7.14
N ILE A 145 -3.30 -0.74 7.34
CA ILE A 145 -4.16 0.45 7.51
C ILE A 145 -4.04 1.39 6.30
N ARG A 146 -2.96 1.32 5.54
CA ARG A 146 -2.77 2.13 4.34
C ARG A 146 -3.68 1.66 3.22
N VAL A 147 -4.76 2.38 2.99
CA VAL A 147 -5.63 2.16 1.82
C VAL A 147 -4.88 2.51 0.54
N ILE A 148 -4.96 1.62 -0.46
CA ILE A 148 -4.43 1.85 -1.79
C ILE A 148 -5.55 1.74 -2.81
N ASN A 149 -5.58 2.68 -3.75
CA ASN A 149 -6.57 2.68 -4.83
C ASN A 149 -5.94 2.28 -6.16
N SER A 150 -4.89 2.94 -6.57
CA SER A 150 -4.23 2.75 -7.86
C SER A 150 -2.73 2.99 -7.71
N PRO A 151 -2.03 2.18 -6.90
CA PRO A 151 -0.61 2.36 -6.71
C PRO A 151 0.14 2.09 -8.01
N ALA A 152 1.05 2.98 -8.38
CA ALA A 152 1.95 2.80 -9.52
C ALA A 152 3.05 1.78 -9.20
N TYR A 153 3.44 1.73 -7.95
CA TYR A 153 4.37 0.75 -7.42
C TYR A 153 4.10 0.47 -5.95
N LEU A 154 4.55 -0.69 -5.49
CA LEU A 154 4.62 -1.05 -4.09
C LEU A 154 5.93 -1.78 -3.85
N GLU A 155 6.66 -1.39 -2.82
CA GLU A 155 7.94 -1.97 -2.45
C GLU A 155 7.94 -2.36 -0.98
N TYR A 156 8.28 -3.62 -0.71
CA TYR A 156 8.66 -4.08 0.63
C TYR A 156 10.17 -4.27 0.65
N PHE A 157 10.82 -3.79 1.69
CA PHE A 157 12.26 -3.87 1.79
C PHE A 157 12.72 -4.12 3.22
N TRP A 158 13.80 -4.88 3.32
CA TRP A 158 14.43 -5.25 4.57
C TRP A 158 15.32 -4.12 5.07
N ILE A 159 15.12 -3.73 6.33
CA ILE A 159 15.99 -2.76 7.01
C ILE A 159 16.34 -3.24 8.41
N CYS A 160 17.44 -2.71 8.94
CA CYS A 160 17.83 -2.79 10.35
C CYS A 160 17.88 -1.38 10.94
N ILE A 161 17.33 -1.21 12.16
CA ILE A 161 17.27 0.08 12.87
C ILE A 161 18.20 0.07 14.06
#